data_f23adfb38dbd9b48702fd6bf2281fe2b
#
_entry.id   f23adfb38dbd9b48702fd6bf2281fe2b
#
_cell.length_a   1.000
_cell.length_b   1.000
_cell.length_c   1.000
_cell.angle_alpha   90.00
_cell.angle_beta   90.00
_cell.angle_gamma   90.00
#
_symmetry.space_group_name_H-M   'P 1'
#
loop_
_entity.id
_entity.type
_entity.pdbx_description
1 polymer ?
#
loop_
_entity_poly.entity_id
_entity_poly.type
_entity_poly.pdbx_seq_one_letter_code
_entity_poly.pdbx_strand_id
1 'polypeptide(L)'
;MLKYHNSGNSLQNRFIRYVKIDTQSDPASETVPSTEKQKDLGKVFVEELLAIGISDAHLDEYGYVYATIPSNTIKTVPVICFCSHMDTSPDCSGYGVNPVIHQNYQGQDLVLPDDPAIVLKMDEHPDLKDQLGNDIITAGGTTLLGADNKAGLAEIMEAAAFLMAHPEIKHGTIKIFFTPDEEIGRGVDKADLVKLGADFAYTIDGETCGSIEDETFSADGATLIINGVSTHPGFAKGKMESAIKILSDIISALPKDRLTPEATDRKEGFLHPVSIAGAVERAEAHFIIRDFDDILLAEHGQTLEAVVKKVMAFYPGSAYELKIKPQYRNMKKVLDNYPQVLEYGVLAIERAGIKAKKQSIRGGTDGSRLSLMGLPCPNIFAGEHAFHGKQEWASVQDMEKAVNTIINIAVIWEEKSN
;
A
#
# COMPACT_ATOMS: atom_id res chain seq x y z
N MET A 1 6.75 -0.83 31.49
CA MET A 1 5.74 -1.53 30.69
C MET A 1 6.32 -2.83 30.20
N LEU A 2 5.55 -3.90 30.17
CA LEU A 2 5.98 -5.16 29.57
C LEU A 2 6.25 -4.90 28.08
N LYS A 3 7.40 -5.34 27.60
CA LYS A 3 7.82 -5.14 26.22
C LYS A 3 7.75 -6.50 25.52
N TYR A 4 7.17 -6.51 24.31
CA TYR A 4 7.22 -7.70 23.46
C TYR A 4 8.67 -7.96 23.02
N HIS A 5 9.06 -9.21 23.03
CA HIS A 5 10.30 -9.73 22.46
C HIS A 5 9.99 -10.92 21.60
N ASN A 6 10.59 -11.01 20.43
CA ASN A 6 10.43 -12.12 19.48
C ASN A 6 11.08 -13.41 20.01
N SER A 7 10.60 -13.89 21.18
CA SER A 7 11.12 -15.09 21.82
C SER A 7 10.73 -16.33 21.02
N GLY A 8 11.73 -17.19 20.74
CA GLY A 8 11.53 -18.39 19.94
C GLY A 8 11.20 -18.12 18.47
N ASN A 9 11.49 -16.91 17.97
CA ASN A 9 11.28 -16.49 16.59
C ASN A 9 9.80 -16.59 16.14
N SER A 10 8.82 -16.35 17.03
CA SER A 10 7.39 -16.50 16.73
C SER A 10 6.95 -15.58 15.58
N LEU A 11 7.32 -14.30 15.62
CA LEU A 11 7.03 -13.31 14.60
C LEU A 11 7.64 -13.71 13.24
N GLN A 12 8.94 -14.04 13.22
CA GLN A 12 9.65 -14.48 12.03
C GLN A 12 9.01 -15.74 11.42
N ASN A 13 8.69 -16.74 12.24
CA ASN A 13 8.08 -17.98 11.77
C ASN A 13 6.67 -17.76 11.21
N ARG A 14 5.91 -16.85 11.80
CA ARG A 14 4.60 -16.42 11.33
C ARG A 14 4.71 -15.76 9.97
N PHE A 15 5.58 -14.77 9.84
CA PHE A 15 5.86 -14.08 8.57
C PHE A 15 6.30 -15.04 7.47
N ILE A 16 7.28 -15.92 7.73
CA ILE A 16 7.76 -16.94 6.77
C ILE A 16 6.64 -17.86 6.30
N ARG A 17 5.68 -18.19 7.17
CA ARG A 17 4.52 -19.01 6.78
C ARG A 17 3.59 -18.24 5.87
N TYR A 18 3.33 -16.96 6.14
CA TYR A 18 2.40 -16.15 5.36
C TYR A 18 2.94 -15.83 3.96
N VAL A 19 4.22 -15.49 3.82
CA VAL A 19 4.82 -15.18 2.51
C VAL A 19 4.82 -16.37 1.53
N LYS A 20 4.73 -17.61 2.04
CA LYS A 20 4.65 -18.82 1.20
C LYS A 20 3.27 -19.07 0.60
N ILE A 21 2.24 -18.37 1.09
CA ILE A 21 0.87 -18.48 0.56
C ILE A 21 0.74 -17.45 -0.58
N ASP A 22 0.45 -17.92 -1.77
CA ASP A 22 0.21 -17.06 -2.93
C ASP A 22 -1.12 -16.31 -2.78
N THR A 23 -1.05 -14.98 -2.77
CA THR A 23 -2.21 -14.10 -2.62
C THR A 23 -2.24 -12.99 -3.67
N GLN A 24 -1.50 -13.15 -4.76
CA GLN A 24 -1.39 -12.13 -5.79
C GLN A 24 -2.76 -11.70 -6.33
N SER A 25 -3.00 -10.39 -6.37
CA SER A 25 -4.19 -9.77 -6.94
C SER A 25 -4.15 -9.75 -8.48
N ASP A 26 -5.30 -9.54 -9.12
CA ASP A 26 -5.44 -9.47 -10.58
C ASP A 26 -6.22 -8.21 -10.99
N PRO A 27 -5.55 -7.19 -11.56
CA PRO A 27 -6.22 -5.96 -12.00
C PRO A 27 -7.21 -6.16 -13.15
N ALA A 28 -7.14 -7.29 -13.89
CA ALA A 28 -8.06 -7.61 -14.97
C ALA A 28 -9.36 -8.26 -14.47
N SER A 29 -9.40 -8.74 -13.23
CA SER A 29 -10.59 -9.35 -12.64
C SER A 29 -11.61 -8.28 -12.22
N GLU A 30 -12.90 -8.58 -12.38
CA GLU A 30 -14.01 -7.74 -11.92
C GLU A 30 -14.58 -8.22 -10.56
N THR A 31 -14.09 -9.33 -10.02
CA THR A 31 -14.55 -9.87 -8.73
C THR A 31 -13.88 -9.19 -7.53
N VAL A 32 -14.45 -9.39 -6.33
CA VAL A 32 -13.83 -9.03 -5.05
C VAL A 32 -13.92 -10.25 -4.13
N PRO A 33 -12.80 -10.82 -3.70
CA PRO A 33 -11.45 -10.44 -4.09
C PRO A 33 -11.20 -10.71 -5.57
N SER A 34 -10.20 -10.06 -6.14
CA SER A 34 -9.81 -10.24 -7.55
C SER A 34 -9.33 -11.65 -7.85
N THR A 35 -8.78 -12.32 -6.83
CA THR A 35 -8.38 -13.73 -6.89
C THR A 35 -8.83 -14.47 -5.63
N GLU A 36 -9.44 -15.64 -5.80
CA GLU A 36 -9.92 -16.46 -4.66
C GLU A 36 -8.79 -16.97 -3.74
N LYS A 37 -7.56 -17.07 -4.25
CA LYS A 37 -6.40 -17.52 -3.47
C LYS A 37 -6.04 -16.58 -2.30
N GLN A 38 -6.46 -15.32 -2.32
CA GLN A 38 -6.32 -14.40 -1.20
C GLN A 38 -7.07 -14.89 0.05
N LYS A 39 -8.22 -15.56 -0.15
CA LYS A 39 -8.99 -16.16 0.95
C LYS A 39 -8.27 -17.31 1.64
N ASP A 40 -7.27 -17.92 1.01
CA ASP A 40 -6.53 -19.01 1.65
C ASP A 40 -5.67 -18.50 2.82
N LEU A 41 -5.06 -17.31 2.68
CA LEU A 41 -4.40 -16.62 3.78
C LEU A 41 -5.42 -16.13 4.82
N GLY A 42 -6.57 -15.60 4.37
CA GLY A 42 -7.66 -15.17 5.26
C GLY A 42 -8.17 -16.30 6.17
N LYS A 43 -8.28 -17.54 5.66
CA LYS A 43 -8.65 -18.72 6.46
C LYS A 43 -7.60 -19.01 7.55
N VAL A 44 -6.31 -18.90 7.21
CA VAL A 44 -5.20 -19.08 8.17
C VAL A 44 -5.32 -18.07 9.31
N PHE A 45 -5.60 -16.80 9.00
CA PHE A 45 -5.80 -15.77 10.04
C PHE A 45 -6.97 -16.08 10.95
N VAL A 46 -8.11 -16.50 10.39
CA VAL A 46 -9.27 -16.88 11.20
C VAL A 46 -8.94 -18.04 12.14
N GLU A 47 -8.28 -19.09 11.64
CA GLU A 47 -7.86 -20.24 12.46
C GLU A 47 -6.93 -19.81 13.60
N GLU A 48 -5.94 -18.97 13.33
CA GLU A 48 -4.99 -18.48 14.33
C GLU A 48 -5.65 -17.55 15.36
N LEU A 49 -6.53 -16.64 14.93
CA LEU A 49 -7.27 -15.74 15.82
C LEU A 49 -8.19 -16.53 16.76
N LEU A 50 -8.90 -17.52 16.25
CA LEU A 50 -9.71 -18.42 17.07
C LEU A 50 -8.84 -19.21 18.06
N ALA A 51 -7.66 -19.68 17.64
CA ALA A 51 -6.75 -20.44 18.50
C ALA A 51 -6.18 -19.63 19.66
N ILE A 52 -5.99 -18.31 19.50
CA ILE A 52 -5.57 -17.40 20.60
C ILE A 52 -6.75 -16.87 21.42
N GLY A 53 -7.99 -17.32 21.17
CA GLY A 53 -9.16 -17.00 21.96
C GLY A 53 -10.01 -15.82 21.45
N ILE A 54 -9.78 -15.32 20.26
CA ILE A 54 -10.61 -14.27 19.63
C ILE A 54 -11.77 -14.95 18.89
N SER A 55 -12.91 -15.09 19.57
CA SER A 55 -14.01 -15.99 19.18
C SER A 55 -14.90 -15.48 18.04
N ASP A 56 -14.85 -14.20 17.70
CA ASP A 56 -15.66 -13.58 16.63
C ASP A 56 -14.92 -13.48 15.28
N ALA A 57 -13.68 -14.01 15.24
CA ALA A 57 -12.87 -13.98 14.03
C ALA A 57 -13.58 -14.71 12.88
N HIS A 58 -13.73 -14.05 11.75
CA HIS A 58 -14.35 -14.63 10.56
C HIS A 58 -13.85 -13.97 9.27
N LEU A 59 -13.90 -14.75 8.20
CA LEU A 59 -13.65 -14.33 6.82
C LEU A 59 -15.01 -14.16 6.14
N ASP A 60 -15.24 -13.02 5.51
CA ASP A 60 -16.48 -12.79 4.79
C ASP A 60 -16.43 -13.22 3.31
N GLU A 61 -17.54 -13.05 2.59
CA GLU A 61 -17.66 -13.45 1.19
C GLU A 61 -16.75 -12.66 0.25
N TYR A 62 -16.39 -11.43 0.63
CA TYR A 62 -15.51 -10.54 -0.14
C TYR A 62 -14.03 -10.72 0.21
N GLY A 63 -13.70 -11.63 1.12
CA GLY A 63 -12.32 -11.90 1.51
C GLY A 63 -11.78 -11.03 2.64
N TYR A 64 -12.62 -10.25 3.32
CA TYR A 64 -12.18 -9.50 4.51
C TYR A 64 -12.16 -10.38 5.75
N VAL A 65 -11.11 -10.23 6.55
CA VAL A 65 -11.04 -10.81 7.88
C VAL A 65 -11.41 -9.76 8.92
N TYR A 66 -12.38 -10.08 9.76
CA TYR A 66 -12.81 -9.27 10.90
C TYR A 66 -12.57 -10.05 12.19
N ALA A 67 -12.06 -9.37 13.22
CA ALA A 67 -11.93 -9.92 14.55
C ALA A 67 -11.92 -8.82 15.61
N THR A 68 -12.23 -9.18 16.87
CA THR A 68 -12.30 -8.22 17.98
C THR A 68 -11.55 -8.74 19.20
N ILE A 69 -10.54 -8.00 19.65
CA ILE A 69 -9.97 -8.15 20.98
C ILE A 69 -10.85 -7.35 21.95
N PRO A 70 -11.55 -7.99 22.90
CA PRO A 70 -12.46 -7.29 23.80
C PRO A 70 -11.69 -6.40 24.79
N SER A 71 -12.27 -5.25 25.15
CA SER A 71 -11.71 -4.37 26.18
C SER A 71 -11.49 -5.11 27.50
N ASN A 72 -10.37 -4.85 28.15
CA ASN A 72 -10.05 -5.38 29.48
C ASN A 72 -9.90 -4.26 30.55
N THR A 73 -10.40 -3.06 30.25
CA THR A 73 -10.47 -1.90 31.17
C THR A 73 -11.90 -1.51 31.46
N ILE A 74 -12.10 -0.79 32.57
CA ILE A 74 -13.41 -0.20 32.96
C ILE A 74 -13.65 1.18 32.36
N LYS A 75 -12.64 1.76 31.72
CA LYS A 75 -12.72 3.07 31.08
C LYS A 75 -13.51 3.04 29.78
N THR A 76 -14.07 4.18 29.41
CA THR A 76 -14.66 4.37 28.08
C THR A 76 -13.55 4.76 27.10
N VAL A 77 -13.06 3.79 26.36
CA VAL A 77 -11.98 3.96 25.37
C VAL A 77 -12.57 3.90 23.96
N PRO A 78 -12.23 4.82 23.06
CA PRO A 78 -12.59 4.69 21.65
C PRO A 78 -12.15 3.34 21.08
N VAL A 79 -12.95 2.78 20.17
CA VAL A 79 -12.63 1.53 19.50
C VAL A 79 -11.59 1.81 18.41
N ILE A 80 -10.42 1.19 18.52
CA ILE A 80 -9.37 1.32 17.52
C ILE A 80 -9.30 0.08 16.63
N CYS A 81 -8.82 0.27 15.39
CA CYS A 81 -8.60 -0.81 14.45
C CYS A 81 -7.15 -0.84 13.99
N PHE A 82 -6.59 -2.03 13.86
CA PHE A 82 -5.36 -2.26 13.10
C PHE A 82 -5.70 -3.00 11.83
N CYS A 83 -5.21 -2.50 10.69
CA CYS A 83 -5.44 -3.12 9.40
C CYS A 83 -4.14 -3.29 8.60
N SER A 84 -4.16 -4.26 7.70
CA SER A 84 -3.12 -4.57 6.70
C SER A 84 -3.76 -5.35 5.56
N HIS A 85 -3.15 -5.30 4.37
CA HIS A 85 -3.70 -6.03 3.23
C HIS A 85 -3.07 -7.43 3.07
N MET A 86 -3.85 -8.34 2.47
CA MET A 86 -3.46 -9.74 2.31
C MET A 86 -2.87 -10.05 0.94
N ASP A 87 -3.26 -9.27 -0.07
CA ASP A 87 -2.77 -9.49 -1.42
C ASP A 87 -1.33 -9.04 -1.60
N THR A 88 -0.73 -9.49 -2.68
CA THR A 88 0.59 -9.05 -3.14
C THR A 88 0.48 -8.48 -4.53
N SER A 89 1.39 -7.58 -4.87
CA SER A 89 1.44 -6.88 -6.15
C SER A 89 1.42 -7.81 -7.35
N PRO A 90 0.68 -7.47 -8.42
CA PRO A 90 0.75 -8.17 -9.70
C PRO A 90 2.04 -7.92 -10.50
N ASP A 91 2.87 -6.95 -10.09
CA ASP A 91 4.05 -6.52 -10.85
C ASP A 91 5.16 -7.58 -10.90
N CYS A 92 5.27 -8.42 -9.87
CA CYS A 92 6.21 -9.52 -9.79
C CYS A 92 5.52 -10.77 -9.23
N SER A 93 5.91 -11.96 -9.69
CA SER A 93 5.29 -13.21 -9.22
C SER A 93 5.44 -13.39 -7.71
N GLY A 94 4.32 -13.67 -7.04
CA GLY A 94 4.24 -14.11 -5.64
C GLY A 94 4.04 -15.62 -5.48
N TYR A 95 4.16 -16.40 -6.55
CA TYR A 95 3.96 -17.86 -6.50
C TYR A 95 5.27 -18.60 -6.21
N GLY A 96 5.23 -19.47 -5.19
CA GLY A 96 6.36 -20.33 -4.83
C GLY A 96 7.49 -19.56 -4.14
N VAL A 97 7.16 -18.55 -3.35
CA VAL A 97 8.15 -17.76 -2.59
C VAL A 97 9.03 -18.66 -1.74
N ASN A 98 10.35 -18.53 -1.92
CA ASN A 98 11.39 -19.19 -1.14
C ASN A 98 12.07 -18.18 -0.20
N PRO A 99 11.57 -17.99 1.05
CA PRO A 99 12.14 -17.00 1.96
C PRO A 99 13.52 -17.44 2.48
N VAL A 100 14.47 -16.51 2.44
CA VAL A 100 15.85 -16.69 2.87
C VAL A 100 16.16 -15.75 4.03
N ILE A 101 16.73 -16.29 5.12
CA ILE A 101 17.10 -15.50 6.29
C ILE A 101 18.60 -15.24 6.27
N HIS A 102 18.96 -13.97 6.23
CA HIS A 102 20.33 -13.49 6.34
C HIS A 102 20.55 -12.99 7.77
N GLN A 103 21.06 -13.89 8.63
CA GLN A 103 21.25 -13.60 10.05
C GLN A 103 22.41 -12.61 10.26
N ASN A 104 22.22 -11.68 11.21
CA ASN A 104 23.26 -10.77 11.69
C ASN A 104 23.96 -10.03 10.53
N TYR A 105 23.18 -9.33 9.71
CA TYR A 105 23.68 -8.61 8.54
C TYR A 105 24.83 -7.66 8.89
N GLN A 106 25.94 -7.74 8.15
CA GLN A 106 27.16 -6.98 8.42
C GLN A 106 27.53 -5.99 7.30
N GLY A 107 26.58 -5.71 6.38
CA GLY A 107 26.81 -4.79 5.26
C GLY A 107 27.37 -5.45 3.99
N GLN A 108 27.41 -6.77 3.95
CA GLN A 108 27.78 -7.52 2.73
C GLN A 108 26.66 -7.48 1.70
N ASP A 109 27.03 -7.59 0.42
CA ASP A 109 26.05 -7.81 -0.65
C ASP A 109 25.30 -9.12 -0.41
N LEU A 110 23.97 -9.09 -0.55
CA LEU A 110 23.10 -10.26 -0.41
C LEU A 110 22.78 -10.81 -1.80
N VAL A 111 23.48 -11.86 -2.19
CA VAL A 111 23.25 -12.59 -3.45
C VAL A 111 22.10 -13.56 -3.23
N LEU A 112 21.02 -13.45 -4.03
CA LEU A 112 19.85 -14.29 -3.86
C LEU A 112 20.07 -15.68 -4.50
N PRO A 113 19.78 -16.77 -3.75
CA PRO A 113 20.28 -18.11 -4.11
C PRO A 113 19.62 -18.72 -5.36
N ASP A 114 18.35 -18.39 -5.67
CA ASP A 114 17.61 -18.97 -6.78
C ASP A 114 17.86 -18.19 -8.11
N ASP A 115 18.38 -16.95 -8.02
CA ASP A 115 18.84 -16.14 -9.15
C ASP A 115 20.04 -15.27 -8.70
N PRO A 116 21.28 -15.77 -8.84
CA PRO A 116 22.48 -15.03 -8.41
C PRO A 116 22.73 -13.71 -9.18
N ALA A 117 22.00 -13.43 -10.24
CA ALA A 117 22.06 -12.13 -10.90
C ALA A 117 21.33 -11.04 -10.10
N ILE A 118 20.44 -11.44 -9.18
CA ILE A 118 19.74 -10.52 -8.28
C ILE A 118 20.53 -10.39 -6.99
N VAL A 119 21.00 -9.18 -6.70
CA VAL A 119 21.85 -8.87 -5.55
C VAL A 119 21.32 -7.63 -4.86
N LEU A 120 21.08 -7.71 -3.56
CA LEU A 120 20.78 -6.52 -2.74
C LEU A 120 22.10 -5.89 -2.30
N LYS A 121 22.31 -4.63 -2.66
CA LYS A 121 23.51 -3.86 -2.32
C LYS A 121 23.14 -2.63 -1.52
N MET A 122 23.92 -2.30 -0.51
CA MET A 122 23.69 -1.15 0.36
C MET A 122 23.69 0.18 -0.41
N ASP A 123 24.43 0.29 -1.50
CA ASP A 123 24.46 1.51 -2.32
C ASP A 123 23.17 1.69 -3.15
N GLU A 124 22.50 0.59 -3.52
CA GLU A 124 21.25 0.57 -4.24
C GLU A 124 20.04 0.63 -3.27
N HIS A 125 20.20 0.12 -2.04
CA HIS A 125 19.23 0.07 -0.97
C HIS A 125 19.77 0.76 0.30
N PRO A 126 19.73 2.11 0.39
CA PRO A 126 20.35 2.86 1.48
C PRO A 126 19.85 2.50 2.89
N ASP A 127 18.60 2.01 3.01
CA ASP A 127 17.99 1.61 4.29
C ASP A 127 18.67 0.40 4.93
N LEU A 128 19.39 -0.42 4.13
CA LEU A 128 20.24 -1.49 4.65
C LEU A 128 21.36 -0.98 5.57
N LYS A 129 21.72 0.30 5.51
CA LYS A 129 22.73 0.91 6.42
C LYS A 129 22.29 0.89 7.87
N ASP A 130 20.99 1.01 8.10
CA ASP A 130 20.39 1.00 9.43
C ASP A 130 20.16 -0.43 9.95
N GLN A 131 20.46 -1.47 9.14
CA GLN A 131 20.21 -2.87 9.44
C GLN A 131 21.43 -3.66 9.91
N LEU A 132 22.56 -3.01 10.16
CA LEU A 132 23.75 -3.71 10.64
C LEU A 132 23.48 -4.43 11.97
N GLY A 133 23.71 -5.73 12.02
CA GLY A 133 23.45 -6.60 13.16
C GLY A 133 22.02 -7.17 13.21
N ASN A 134 21.14 -6.77 12.31
CA ASN A 134 19.77 -7.28 12.21
C ASN A 134 19.71 -8.52 11.30
N ASP A 135 18.61 -9.25 11.41
CA ASP A 135 18.27 -10.37 10.54
C ASP A 135 17.38 -9.85 9.39
N ILE A 136 17.83 -10.08 8.15
CA ILE A 136 17.14 -9.67 6.94
C ILE A 136 16.49 -10.90 6.30
N ILE A 137 15.23 -10.77 5.88
CA ILE A 137 14.51 -11.79 5.13
C ILE A 137 14.32 -11.31 3.70
N THR A 138 14.67 -12.15 2.72
CA THR A 138 14.46 -11.91 1.28
C THR A 138 13.72 -13.09 0.67
N ALA A 139 13.24 -12.95 -0.58
CA ALA A 139 12.96 -14.09 -1.43
C ALA A 139 14.25 -14.68 -2.02
N GLY A 140 14.12 -15.80 -2.73
CA GLY A 140 15.27 -16.45 -3.39
C GLY A 140 15.78 -15.73 -4.66
N GLY A 141 15.06 -14.71 -5.18
CA GLY A 141 15.45 -13.94 -6.36
C GLY A 141 14.62 -14.20 -7.61
N THR A 142 13.69 -15.15 -7.58
CA THR A 142 12.80 -15.46 -8.71
C THR A 142 11.39 -14.88 -8.56
N THR A 143 11.02 -14.52 -7.33
CA THR A 143 9.72 -13.94 -6.95
C THR A 143 9.93 -12.67 -6.12
N LEU A 144 8.87 -11.90 -5.90
CA LEU A 144 8.82 -10.97 -4.77
C LEU A 144 8.84 -11.76 -3.44
N LEU A 145 9.04 -11.10 -2.30
CA LEU A 145 8.93 -11.72 -0.98
C LEU A 145 7.48 -11.71 -0.47
N GLY A 146 6.75 -10.64 -0.72
CA GLY A 146 5.43 -10.36 -0.16
C GLY A 146 5.51 -9.80 1.27
N ALA A 147 6.59 -9.09 1.60
CA ALA A 147 6.69 -8.33 2.84
C ALA A 147 5.60 -7.25 2.86
N ASP A 148 5.39 -6.60 1.74
CA ASP A 148 4.24 -5.78 1.42
C ASP A 148 3.02 -6.67 1.08
N ASN A 149 2.02 -6.83 1.98
CA ASN A 149 2.05 -6.33 3.36
C ASN A 149 1.89 -7.48 4.38
N LYS A 150 2.50 -8.65 4.12
CA LYS A 150 2.46 -9.79 5.06
C LYS A 150 3.34 -9.54 6.30
N ALA A 151 4.21 -8.51 6.29
CA ALA A 151 4.91 -8.05 7.47
C ALA A 151 3.90 -7.45 8.47
N GLY A 152 3.14 -6.44 8.06
CA GLY A 152 2.11 -5.82 8.89
C GLY A 152 1.06 -6.81 9.39
N LEU A 153 0.65 -7.76 8.54
CA LEU A 153 -0.24 -8.86 8.96
C LEU A 153 0.37 -9.69 10.10
N ALA A 154 1.64 -10.10 9.97
CA ALA A 154 2.31 -10.89 11.00
C ALA A 154 2.47 -10.10 12.31
N GLU A 155 2.73 -8.82 12.22
CA GLU A 155 2.89 -7.90 13.35
C GLU A 155 1.58 -7.70 14.11
N ILE A 156 0.47 -7.48 13.41
CA ILE A 156 -0.86 -7.37 14.03
C ILE A 156 -1.23 -8.68 14.72
N MET A 157 -1.01 -9.83 14.06
CA MET A 157 -1.28 -11.15 14.62
C MET A 157 -0.44 -11.45 15.87
N GLU A 158 0.83 -11.02 15.86
CA GLU A 158 1.72 -11.21 17.01
C GLU A 158 1.35 -10.29 18.17
N ALA A 159 1.00 -9.02 17.89
CA ALA A 159 0.49 -8.08 18.89
C ALA A 159 -0.82 -8.58 19.52
N ALA A 160 -1.73 -9.13 18.71
CA ALA A 160 -2.97 -9.74 19.19
C ALA A 160 -2.70 -10.92 20.12
N ALA A 161 -1.84 -11.84 19.72
CA ALA A 161 -1.46 -12.97 20.55
C ALA A 161 -0.83 -12.55 21.87
N PHE A 162 0.03 -11.53 21.84
CA PHE A 162 0.67 -10.98 23.03
C PHE A 162 -0.34 -10.31 23.98
N LEU A 163 -1.25 -9.48 23.48
CA LEU A 163 -2.28 -8.85 24.29
C LEU A 163 -3.24 -9.85 24.92
N MET A 164 -3.64 -10.88 24.18
CA MET A 164 -4.50 -11.96 24.70
C MET A 164 -3.80 -12.80 25.78
N ALA A 165 -2.47 -12.97 25.70
CA ALA A 165 -1.68 -13.68 26.71
C ALA A 165 -1.37 -12.82 27.96
N HIS A 166 -1.51 -11.48 27.88
CA HIS A 166 -1.13 -10.52 28.92
C HIS A 166 -2.29 -9.62 29.36
N PRO A 167 -3.33 -10.15 30.05
CA PRO A 167 -4.51 -9.39 30.45
C PRO A 167 -4.22 -8.27 31.45
N GLU A 168 -3.03 -8.23 32.03
CA GLU A 168 -2.54 -7.11 32.86
C GLU A 168 -2.26 -5.85 32.05
N ILE A 169 -2.00 -5.95 30.73
CA ILE A 169 -1.87 -4.81 29.81
C ILE A 169 -3.26 -4.30 29.49
N LYS A 170 -3.58 -3.10 29.99
CA LYS A 170 -4.92 -2.51 29.81
C LYS A 170 -5.06 -1.85 28.45
N HIS A 171 -6.19 -2.14 27.80
CA HIS A 171 -6.56 -1.57 26.50
C HIS A 171 -8.09 -1.53 26.33
N GLY A 172 -8.57 -0.66 25.45
CA GLY A 172 -9.96 -0.64 24.97
C GLY A 172 -10.26 -1.79 24.02
N THR A 173 -11.43 -1.73 23.39
CA THR A 173 -11.77 -2.66 22.29
C THR A 173 -10.86 -2.41 21.09
N ILE A 174 -10.26 -3.47 20.55
CA ILE A 174 -9.41 -3.43 19.36
C ILE A 174 -10.04 -4.27 18.26
N LYS A 175 -10.19 -3.68 17.09
CA LYS A 175 -10.60 -4.38 15.88
C LYS A 175 -9.37 -4.79 15.06
N ILE A 176 -9.43 -5.95 14.47
CA ILE A 176 -8.47 -6.44 13.47
C ILE A 176 -9.22 -6.52 12.15
N PHE A 177 -8.64 -5.92 11.13
CA PHE A 177 -9.25 -5.84 9.81
C PHE A 177 -8.21 -6.11 8.72
N PHE A 178 -8.33 -7.23 8.02
CA PHE A 178 -7.45 -7.56 6.91
C PHE A 178 -8.20 -7.49 5.59
N THR A 179 -7.59 -6.84 4.61
CA THR A 179 -8.21 -6.46 3.34
C THR A 179 -7.64 -7.27 2.18
N PRO A 180 -8.43 -7.58 1.15
CA PRO A 180 -7.93 -8.05 -0.14
C PRO A 180 -7.68 -6.86 -1.07
N ASP A 181 -7.03 -7.06 -2.23
CA ASP A 181 -7.01 -6.18 -3.41
C ASP A 181 -6.52 -4.73 -3.17
N GLU A 182 -5.71 -4.47 -2.15
CA GLU A 182 -5.10 -3.16 -1.92
C GLU A 182 -4.23 -2.76 -3.09
N GLU A 183 -3.37 -3.65 -3.55
CA GLU A 183 -2.36 -3.47 -4.58
C GLU A 183 -2.91 -3.07 -5.97
N ILE A 184 -4.20 -3.26 -6.14
CA ILE A 184 -4.93 -2.83 -7.34
C ILE A 184 -5.92 -1.70 -7.04
N GLY A 185 -5.78 -1.05 -5.86
CA GLY A 185 -6.55 0.11 -5.42
C GLY A 185 -8.01 -0.19 -5.10
N ARG A 186 -8.37 -1.43 -4.75
CA ARG A 186 -9.74 -1.87 -4.42
C ARG A 186 -9.90 -2.42 -3.01
N GLY A 187 -8.87 -2.30 -2.17
CA GLY A 187 -8.77 -2.92 -0.85
C GLY A 187 -9.99 -2.72 0.04
N VAL A 188 -10.62 -1.56 0.02
CA VAL A 188 -11.77 -1.25 0.87
C VAL A 188 -13.09 -1.07 0.11
N ASP A 189 -13.17 -1.46 -1.16
CA ASP A 189 -14.38 -1.24 -2.00
C ASP A 189 -15.64 -1.89 -1.44
N LYS A 190 -15.53 -3.00 -0.73
CA LYS A 190 -16.62 -3.74 -0.10
C LYS A 190 -16.53 -3.77 1.43
N ALA A 191 -15.64 -2.94 2.02
CA ALA A 191 -15.50 -2.86 3.46
C ALA A 191 -16.78 -2.33 4.11
N ASP A 192 -17.27 -3.03 5.13
CA ASP A 192 -18.42 -2.62 5.94
C ASP A 192 -17.92 -1.95 7.24
N LEU A 193 -17.81 -0.61 7.22
CA LEU A 193 -17.36 0.16 8.38
C LEU A 193 -18.34 0.12 9.56
N VAL A 194 -19.64 -0.10 9.30
CA VAL A 194 -20.64 -0.26 10.36
C VAL A 194 -20.42 -1.58 11.09
N LYS A 195 -20.20 -2.66 10.34
CA LYS A 195 -19.84 -3.97 10.90
C LYS A 195 -18.49 -3.92 11.63
N LEU A 196 -17.51 -3.21 11.08
CA LEU A 196 -16.21 -3.02 11.71
C LEU A 196 -16.35 -2.31 13.06
N GLY A 197 -17.13 -1.21 13.11
CA GLY A 197 -17.47 -0.52 14.34
C GLY A 197 -16.28 0.10 15.07
N ALA A 198 -15.29 0.59 14.33
CA ALA A 198 -14.13 1.29 14.86
C ALA A 198 -14.31 2.81 14.77
N ASP A 199 -13.80 3.55 15.76
CA ASP A 199 -13.79 5.01 15.77
C ASP A 199 -12.54 5.55 15.06
N PHE A 200 -11.41 4.86 15.17
CA PHE A 200 -10.11 5.20 14.58
C PHE A 200 -9.38 3.93 14.12
N ALA A 201 -8.48 4.08 13.15
CA ALA A 201 -7.68 2.96 12.66
C ALA A 201 -6.22 3.36 12.45
N TYR A 202 -5.37 2.35 12.30
CA TYR A 202 -3.98 2.45 11.86
C TYR A 202 -3.74 1.31 10.88
N THR A 203 -3.29 1.63 9.66
CA THR A 203 -2.78 0.58 8.77
C THR A 203 -1.29 0.38 9.02
N ILE A 204 -0.87 -0.88 9.09
CA ILE A 204 0.52 -1.26 9.28
C ILE A 204 1.04 -1.66 7.90
N ASP A 205 1.56 -0.67 7.17
CA ASP A 205 1.76 -0.75 5.72
C ASP A 205 2.82 0.27 5.25
N GLY A 206 3.73 0.63 6.15
CA GLY A 206 4.76 1.62 5.87
C GLY A 206 6.15 1.02 5.79
N GLU A 207 7.02 1.67 5.06
CA GLU A 207 8.37 1.20 4.75
C GLU A 207 9.33 1.37 5.93
N THR A 208 9.81 2.57 6.12
CA THR A 208 10.95 2.88 6.98
C THR A 208 10.61 2.79 8.46
N CYS A 209 11.41 2.08 9.23
CA CYS A 209 11.27 1.96 10.68
C CYS A 209 11.12 3.33 11.37
N GLY A 210 10.03 3.46 12.12
CA GLY A 210 9.64 4.68 12.83
C GLY A 210 8.84 5.67 11.99
N SER A 211 8.50 5.36 10.74
CA SER A 211 7.62 6.21 9.95
C SER A 211 6.18 6.18 10.46
N ILE A 212 5.52 7.31 10.34
CA ILE A 212 4.07 7.48 10.44
C ILE A 212 3.66 8.47 9.34
N GLU A 213 2.77 8.04 8.47
CA GLU A 213 2.31 8.80 7.34
C GLU A 213 0.87 9.27 7.57
N ASP A 214 0.68 10.60 7.56
CA ASP A 214 -0.62 11.26 7.71
C ASP A 214 -1.07 11.97 6.45
N GLU A 215 -0.34 11.79 5.36
CA GLU A 215 -0.55 12.51 4.11
C GLU A 215 -0.25 11.63 2.90
N THR A 216 -1.17 11.62 1.95
CA THR A 216 -1.05 10.90 0.69
C THR A 216 -1.26 11.82 -0.50
N PHE A 217 -0.90 11.40 -1.69
CA PHE A 217 -1.40 12.06 -2.89
C PHE A 217 -2.93 12.08 -2.90
N SER A 218 -3.48 13.11 -3.54
CA SER A 218 -4.77 13.06 -4.22
C SER A 218 -4.54 12.50 -5.63
N ALA A 219 -5.50 11.74 -6.14
CA ALA A 219 -5.38 11.02 -7.39
C ALA A 219 -6.59 11.18 -8.29
N ASP A 220 -6.32 11.42 -9.58
CA ASP A 220 -7.27 11.29 -10.67
C ASP A 220 -6.73 10.31 -11.72
N GLY A 221 -7.61 9.59 -12.39
CA GLY A 221 -7.32 8.81 -13.58
C GLY A 221 -7.86 9.51 -14.82
N ALA A 222 -7.11 9.48 -15.93
CA ALA A 222 -7.61 10.01 -17.19
C ALA A 222 -7.56 8.96 -18.30
N THR A 223 -8.63 8.91 -19.09
CA THR A 223 -8.70 8.09 -20.32
C THR A 223 -8.83 9.03 -21.51
N LEU A 224 -7.90 8.92 -22.44
CA LEU A 224 -7.91 9.64 -23.71
C LEU A 224 -8.14 8.68 -24.85
N ILE A 225 -9.19 8.91 -25.62
CA ILE A 225 -9.50 8.15 -26.84
C ILE A 225 -9.32 9.09 -28.04
N ILE A 226 -8.58 8.66 -29.04
CA ILE A 226 -8.43 9.34 -30.32
C ILE A 226 -9.14 8.52 -31.40
N ASN A 227 -10.03 9.15 -32.12
CA ASN A 227 -10.66 8.61 -33.34
C ASN A 227 -10.02 9.29 -34.55
N GLY A 228 -9.21 8.54 -35.28
CA GLY A 228 -8.48 9.01 -36.45
C GLY A 228 -9.25 8.79 -37.74
N VAL A 229 -8.61 9.18 -38.85
CA VAL A 229 -9.14 8.94 -40.21
C VAL A 229 -8.29 7.89 -40.91
N SER A 230 -8.87 6.69 -41.11
CA SER A 230 -8.19 5.57 -41.78
C SER A 230 -8.41 5.61 -43.29
N THR A 231 -7.37 5.24 -44.03
CA THR A 231 -7.42 4.98 -45.46
C THR A 231 -6.28 4.03 -45.87
N HIS A 232 -6.32 3.49 -47.07
CA HIS A 232 -5.25 2.63 -47.57
C HIS A 232 -3.91 3.40 -47.59
N PRO A 233 -2.83 2.88 -46.98
CA PRO A 233 -1.56 3.61 -46.86
C PRO A 233 -0.99 4.13 -48.18
N GLY A 234 -1.13 3.36 -49.26
CA GLY A 234 -0.68 3.78 -50.61
C GLY A 234 -1.41 5.00 -51.19
N PHE A 235 -2.56 5.40 -50.60
CA PHE A 235 -3.39 6.52 -51.08
C PHE A 235 -3.66 7.55 -49.95
N ALA A 236 -2.85 7.52 -48.93
CA ALA A 236 -3.06 8.24 -47.65
C ALA A 236 -2.70 9.74 -47.69
N LYS A 237 -1.96 10.20 -48.72
CA LYS A 237 -1.49 11.59 -48.79
C LYS A 237 -2.65 12.59 -48.69
N GLY A 238 -2.64 13.43 -47.63
CA GLY A 238 -3.66 14.44 -47.37
C GLY A 238 -5.03 13.89 -46.98
N LYS A 239 -5.13 12.61 -46.58
CA LYS A 239 -6.40 11.95 -46.24
C LYS A 239 -6.36 11.20 -44.92
N MET A 240 -5.21 10.61 -44.55
CA MET A 240 -5.08 9.82 -43.31
C MET A 240 -4.65 10.70 -42.17
N GLU A 241 -5.35 10.55 -41.05
CA GLU A 241 -4.94 11.07 -39.74
C GLU A 241 -4.90 9.87 -38.76
N SER A 242 -3.71 9.34 -38.52
CA SER A 242 -3.54 8.10 -37.76
C SER A 242 -3.68 8.38 -36.26
N ALA A 243 -4.63 7.73 -35.61
CA ALA A 243 -4.87 7.86 -34.16
C ALA A 243 -3.62 7.53 -33.33
N ILE A 244 -2.83 6.51 -33.73
CA ILE A 244 -1.58 6.15 -33.03
C ILE A 244 -0.58 7.32 -33.10
N LYS A 245 -0.43 7.96 -34.27
CA LYS A 245 0.52 9.08 -34.44
C LYS A 245 0.05 10.31 -33.65
N ILE A 246 -1.24 10.62 -33.70
CA ILE A 246 -1.82 11.71 -32.92
C ILE A 246 -1.57 11.49 -31.44
N LEU A 247 -1.82 10.28 -30.93
CA LEU A 247 -1.60 9.96 -29.52
C LEU A 247 -0.10 10.04 -29.15
N SER A 248 0.80 9.60 -30.03
CA SER A 248 2.25 9.78 -29.85
C SER A 248 2.67 11.23 -29.78
N ASP A 249 2.10 12.09 -30.64
CA ASP A 249 2.36 13.53 -30.64
C ASP A 249 1.87 14.20 -29.34
N ILE A 250 0.70 13.76 -28.81
CA ILE A 250 0.17 14.24 -27.54
C ILE A 250 1.12 13.86 -26.39
N ILE A 251 1.51 12.59 -26.29
CA ILE A 251 2.44 12.12 -25.25
C ILE A 251 3.78 12.84 -25.35
N SER A 252 4.28 13.02 -26.59
CA SER A 252 5.56 13.72 -26.82
C SER A 252 5.51 15.21 -26.47
N ALA A 253 4.33 15.82 -26.49
CA ALA A 253 4.11 17.22 -26.15
C ALA A 253 3.90 17.49 -24.66
N LEU A 254 3.76 16.43 -23.84
CA LEU A 254 3.70 16.56 -22.38
C LEU A 254 5.05 17.06 -21.83
N PRO A 255 5.06 17.76 -20.68
CA PRO A 255 6.29 18.16 -20.00
C PRO A 255 7.20 16.94 -19.73
N LYS A 256 8.52 17.11 -19.90
CA LYS A 256 9.52 16.04 -19.73
C LYS A 256 10.54 16.34 -18.62
N ASP A 257 10.67 17.59 -18.25
CA ASP A 257 11.60 18.11 -17.25
C ASP A 257 10.91 18.45 -15.92
N ARG A 258 9.61 18.32 -15.89
CA ARG A 258 8.72 18.52 -14.73
C ARG A 258 7.42 17.77 -14.96
N LEU A 259 6.63 17.61 -13.93
CA LEU A 259 5.28 17.02 -14.01
C LEU A 259 5.27 15.61 -14.60
N THR A 260 6.35 14.86 -14.39
CA THR A 260 6.51 13.45 -14.77
C THR A 260 7.23 12.71 -13.63
N PRO A 261 6.93 11.44 -13.36
CA PRO A 261 7.54 10.68 -12.24
C PRO A 261 9.07 10.71 -12.27
N GLU A 262 9.65 10.69 -13.48
CA GLU A 262 11.11 10.67 -13.69
C GLU A 262 11.81 11.98 -13.33
N ALA A 263 11.06 13.09 -13.17
CA ALA A 263 11.59 14.42 -12.89
C ALA A 263 11.04 15.07 -11.62
N THR A 264 10.23 14.34 -10.83
CA THR A 264 9.59 14.86 -9.63
C THR A 264 9.88 14.02 -8.41
N ASP A 265 10.05 14.67 -7.26
CA ASP A 265 10.24 14.01 -5.98
C ASP A 265 9.41 14.68 -4.86
N ARG A 266 9.50 14.16 -3.65
CA ARG A 266 8.86 14.70 -2.43
C ARG A 266 7.39 15.07 -2.64
N LYS A 267 7.06 16.37 -2.53
CA LYS A 267 5.69 16.92 -2.63
C LYS A 267 5.28 17.33 -4.05
N GLU A 268 6.12 17.10 -5.03
CA GLU A 268 5.84 17.46 -6.42
C GLU A 268 4.89 16.44 -7.06
N GLY A 269 3.81 16.93 -7.65
CA GLY A 269 2.85 16.12 -8.39
C GLY A 269 3.32 15.73 -9.79
N PHE A 270 2.57 14.83 -10.44
CA PHE A 270 2.88 14.39 -11.79
C PHE A 270 1.63 13.98 -12.59
N LEU A 271 1.82 13.92 -13.92
CA LEU A 271 0.91 13.43 -14.92
C LEU A 271 1.66 12.38 -15.77
N HIS A 272 1.22 11.12 -15.74
CA HIS A 272 1.96 10.03 -16.36
C HIS A 272 1.07 9.13 -17.20
N PRO A 273 1.43 8.83 -18.49
CA PRO A 273 0.75 7.79 -19.26
C PRO A 273 1.20 6.41 -18.80
N VAL A 274 0.26 5.58 -18.34
CA VAL A 274 0.55 4.23 -17.82
C VAL A 274 0.28 3.13 -18.85
N SER A 275 -0.57 3.39 -19.84
CA SER A 275 -0.80 2.44 -20.90
C SER A 275 -1.22 3.12 -22.20
N ILE A 276 -0.93 2.45 -23.33
CA ILE A 276 -1.33 2.87 -24.66
C ILE A 276 -1.71 1.63 -25.49
N ALA A 277 -2.82 1.70 -26.21
CA ALA A 277 -3.23 0.69 -27.17
C ALA A 277 -3.89 1.36 -28.40
N GLY A 278 -3.77 0.75 -29.58
CA GLY A 278 -4.50 1.30 -30.71
C GLY A 278 -4.08 0.86 -32.09
N ALA A 279 -4.85 1.38 -33.05
CA ALA A 279 -4.69 1.21 -34.49
C ALA A 279 -4.81 2.58 -35.19
N VAL A 280 -4.80 2.60 -36.53
CA VAL A 280 -4.90 3.83 -37.33
C VAL A 280 -6.20 4.57 -37.05
N GLU A 281 -7.31 3.85 -36.91
CA GLU A 281 -8.65 4.43 -36.77
C GLU A 281 -8.97 4.83 -35.32
N ARG A 282 -8.47 4.06 -34.32
CA ARG A 282 -8.71 4.34 -32.91
C ARG A 282 -7.48 4.02 -32.08
N ALA A 283 -7.11 4.93 -31.18
CA ALA A 283 -6.10 4.71 -30.17
C ALA A 283 -6.59 5.21 -28.82
N GLU A 284 -6.08 4.59 -27.75
CA GLU A 284 -6.47 4.91 -26.38
C GLU A 284 -5.23 4.94 -25.47
N ALA A 285 -5.19 5.89 -24.54
CA ALA A 285 -4.19 5.95 -23.48
C ALA A 285 -4.85 6.19 -22.14
N HIS A 286 -4.27 5.57 -21.11
CA HIS A 286 -4.63 5.81 -19.72
C HIS A 286 -3.52 6.60 -19.03
N PHE A 287 -3.94 7.56 -18.21
CA PHE A 287 -3.03 8.42 -17.45
C PHE A 287 -3.39 8.36 -15.98
N ILE A 288 -2.38 8.51 -15.14
CA ILE A 288 -2.52 8.82 -13.72
C ILE A 288 -2.10 10.26 -13.47
N ILE A 289 -2.86 10.95 -12.64
CA ILE A 289 -2.59 12.35 -12.23
C ILE A 289 -2.50 12.34 -10.72
N ARG A 290 -1.43 12.90 -10.16
CA ARG A 290 -1.14 12.87 -8.72
C ARG A 290 -0.65 14.24 -8.26
N ASP A 291 -1.15 14.68 -7.11
CA ASP A 291 -0.60 15.82 -6.36
C ASP A 291 -1.07 15.75 -4.91
N PHE A 292 -0.32 16.34 -3.98
CA PHE A 292 -0.74 16.49 -2.57
C PHE A 292 -1.80 17.59 -2.41
N ASP A 293 -1.84 18.54 -3.32
CA ASP A 293 -2.81 19.65 -3.36
C ASP A 293 -3.87 19.42 -4.43
N ASP A 294 -5.17 19.48 -4.06
CA ASP A 294 -6.27 19.24 -4.99
C ASP A 294 -6.38 20.34 -6.06
N ILE A 295 -5.91 21.55 -5.79
CA ILE A 295 -5.91 22.65 -6.78
C ILE A 295 -4.86 22.34 -7.85
N LEU A 296 -3.65 21.97 -7.43
CA LEU A 296 -2.59 21.55 -8.34
C LEU A 296 -2.97 20.28 -9.11
N LEU A 297 -3.62 19.32 -8.46
CA LEU A 297 -4.15 18.11 -9.13
C LEU A 297 -5.09 18.50 -10.30
N ALA A 298 -6.01 19.44 -10.06
CA ALA A 298 -6.91 19.92 -11.09
C ALA A 298 -6.17 20.68 -12.22
N GLU A 299 -5.15 21.47 -11.89
CA GLU A 299 -4.30 22.16 -12.87
C GLU A 299 -3.52 21.16 -13.74
N HIS A 300 -3.07 20.02 -13.19
CA HIS A 300 -2.43 18.97 -13.97
C HIS A 300 -3.40 18.33 -14.97
N GLY A 301 -4.65 18.12 -14.58
CA GLY A 301 -5.71 17.67 -15.49
C GLY A 301 -5.97 18.67 -16.61
N GLN A 302 -6.01 19.98 -16.29
CA GLN A 302 -6.15 21.06 -17.27
C GLN A 302 -4.93 21.12 -18.22
N THR A 303 -3.73 20.83 -17.72
CA THR A 303 -2.51 20.76 -18.54
C THR A 303 -2.63 19.65 -19.58
N LEU A 304 -3.11 18.46 -19.21
CA LEU A 304 -3.37 17.38 -20.15
C LEU A 304 -4.39 17.81 -21.22
N GLU A 305 -5.49 18.41 -20.80
CA GLU A 305 -6.54 18.88 -21.72
C GLU A 305 -6.02 19.94 -22.70
N ALA A 306 -5.19 20.88 -22.22
CA ALA A 306 -4.60 21.93 -23.05
C ALA A 306 -3.65 21.33 -24.10
N VAL A 307 -2.82 20.36 -23.72
CA VAL A 307 -1.92 19.65 -24.65
C VAL A 307 -2.72 18.90 -25.70
N VAL A 308 -3.76 18.16 -25.29
CA VAL A 308 -4.65 17.44 -26.23
C VAL A 308 -5.26 18.43 -27.23
N LYS A 309 -5.87 19.52 -26.77
CA LYS A 309 -6.49 20.54 -27.63
C LYS A 309 -5.48 21.14 -28.62
N LYS A 310 -4.27 21.44 -28.14
CA LYS A 310 -3.21 22.01 -28.98
C LYS A 310 -2.77 21.08 -30.10
N VAL A 311 -2.58 19.78 -29.81
CA VAL A 311 -2.17 18.81 -30.81
C VAL A 311 -3.31 18.50 -31.77
N MET A 312 -4.54 18.32 -31.26
CA MET A 312 -5.72 18.02 -32.08
C MET A 312 -6.03 19.13 -33.10
N ALA A 313 -5.63 20.38 -32.85
CA ALA A 313 -5.79 21.46 -33.81
C ALA A 313 -5.06 21.23 -35.14
N PHE A 314 -4.07 20.34 -35.19
CA PHE A 314 -3.37 19.93 -36.41
C PHE A 314 -4.05 18.78 -37.17
N TYR A 315 -5.10 18.18 -36.59
CA TYR A 315 -5.79 16.99 -37.11
C TYR A 315 -7.32 17.24 -37.23
N PRO A 316 -7.74 18.10 -38.18
CA PRO A 316 -9.14 18.56 -38.25
C PRO A 316 -10.13 17.48 -38.65
N GLY A 317 -9.68 16.35 -39.25
CA GLY A 317 -10.52 15.21 -39.59
C GLY A 317 -10.74 14.22 -38.43
N SER A 318 -9.95 14.36 -37.38
CA SER A 318 -9.97 13.45 -36.21
C SER A 318 -10.74 14.03 -35.03
N ALA A 319 -11.18 13.16 -34.14
CA ALA A 319 -11.88 13.53 -32.91
C ALA A 319 -11.22 12.91 -31.68
N TYR A 320 -11.46 13.46 -30.50
CA TYR A 320 -11.01 12.88 -29.24
C TYR A 320 -12.09 12.91 -28.18
N GLU A 321 -11.93 12.02 -27.20
CA GLU A 321 -12.69 11.99 -25.96
C GLU A 321 -11.69 11.92 -24.80
N LEU A 322 -11.73 12.89 -23.88
CA LEU A 322 -10.94 12.91 -22.67
C LEU A 322 -11.86 12.82 -21.47
N LYS A 323 -11.69 11.78 -20.65
CA LYS A 323 -12.42 11.59 -19.38
C LYS A 323 -11.44 11.61 -18.24
N ILE A 324 -11.59 12.55 -17.31
CA ILE A 324 -10.84 12.59 -16.05
C ILE A 324 -11.81 12.20 -14.93
N LYS A 325 -11.42 11.21 -14.12
CA LYS A 325 -12.22 10.68 -13.01
C LYS A 325 -11.43 10.74 -11.72
N PRO A 326 -12.03 11.27 -10.63
CA PRO A 326 -11.45 11.17 -9.30
C PRO A 326 -11.27 9.70 -8.88
N GLN A 327 -10.14 9.39 -8.22
CA GLN A 327 -9.87 8.09 -7.64
C GLN A 327 -9.89 8.15 -6.10
N TYR A 328 -9.00 8.95 -5.51
CA TYR A 328 -8.98 9.21 -4.07
C TYR A 328 -8.44 10.63 -3.78
N ARG A 329 -8.50 11.04 -2.51
CA ARG A 329 -8.02 12.36 -2.06
C ARG A 329 -7.03 12.20 -0.91
N ASN A 330 -6.23 13.23 -0.66
CA ASN A 330 -5.26 13.29 0.42
C ASN A 330 -5.94 13.08 1.78
N MET A 331 -5.51 12.05 2.51
CA MET A 331 -6.07 11.69 3.82
C MET A 331 -5.82 12.75 4.90
N LYS A 332 -4.83 13.63 4.72
CA LYS A 332 -4.51 14.69 5.66
C LYS A 332 -5.71 15.56 5.99
N LYS A 333 -6.60 15.82 5.03
CA LYS A 333 -7.82 16.60 5.23
C LYS A 333 -8.76 16.00 6.28
N VAL A 334 -8.74 14.70 6.42
CA VAL A 334 -9.52 14.00 7.45
C VAL A 334 -8.73 13.96 8.75
N LEU A 335 -7.47 13.55 8.70
CA LEU A 335 -6.62 13.37 9.88
C LEU A 335 -6.35 14.66 10.65
N ASP A 336 -6.29 15.82 9.99
CA ASP A 336 -6.16 17.13 10.65
C ASP A 336 -7.32 17.45 11.61
N ASN A 337 -8.48 16.81 11.45
CA ASN A 337 -9.61 16.96 12.37
C ASN A 337 -9.50 16.03 13.61
N TYR A 338 -8.56 15.09 13.60
CA TYR A 338 -8.35 14.09 14.64
C TYR A 338 -6.86 14.00 15.06
N PRO A 339 -6.26 15.11 15.54
CA PRO A 339 -4.80 15.17 15.78
C PRO A 339 -4.32 14.12 16.78
N GLN A 340 -5.18 13.68 17.72
CA GLN A 340 -4.85 12.64 18.70
C GLN A 340 -4.47 11.31 18.05
N VAL A 341 -5.03 10.97 16.91
CA VAL A 341 -4.70 9.70 16.20
C VAL A 341 -3.23 9.68 15.83
N LEU A 342 -2.75 10.79 15.25
CA LEU A 342 -1.35 10.94 14.87
C LEU A 342 -0.44 11.10 16.10
N GLU A 343 -0.83 11.92 17.07
CA GLU A 343 -0.06 12.17 18.30
C GLU A 343 0.17 10.86 19.07
N TYR A 344 -0.85 10.00 19.19
CA TYR A 344 -0.75 8.73 19.89
C TYR A 344 0.11 7.72 19.11
N GLY A 345 0.03 7.72 17.78
CA GLY A 345 0.93 6.93 16.92
C GLY A 345 2.40 7.34 17.11
N VAL A 346 2.69 8.64 17.06
CA VAL A 346 4.05 9.19 17.32
C VAL A 346 4.54 8.77 18.70
N LEU A 347 3.73 8.97 19.76
CA LEU A 347 4.08 8.59 21.11
C LEU A 347 4.33 7.08 21.25
N ALA A 348 3.57 6.25 20.55
CA ALA A 348 3.74 4.80 20.56
C ALA A 348 5.07 4.36 19.94
N ILE A 349 5.45 4.97 18.80
CA ILE A 349 6.75 4.76 18.16
C ILE A 349 7.88 5.14 19.10
N GLU A 350 7.79 6.31 19.75
CA GLU A 350 8.81 6.77 20.72
C GLU A 350 8.89 5.84 21.95
N ARG A 351 7.77 5.32 22.44
CA ARG A 351 7.75 4.33 23.54
C ARG A 351 8.34 2.97 23.12
N ALA A 352 8.27 2.62 21.84
CA ALA A 352 8.97 1.45 21.31
C ALA A 352 10.50 1.63 21.26
N GLY A 353 11.00 2.84 21.58
CA GLY A 353 12.42 3.18 21.59
C GLY A 353 12.96 3.64 20.25
N ILE A 354 12.09 4.12 19.37
CA ILE A 354 12.40 4.56 18.02
C ILE A 354 12.11 6.07 17.90
N LYS A 355 12.89 6.76 17.12
CA LYS A 355 12.58 8.16 16.77
C LYS A 355 11.48 8.19 15.71
N ALA A 356 10.35 8.78 16.02
CA ALA A 356 9.26 8.94 15.06
C ALA A 356 9.65 9.87 13.91
N LYS A 357 9.25 9.48 12.70
CA LYS A 357 9.48 10.20 11.44
C LYS A 357 8.13 10.41 10.76
N LYS A 358 7.65 11.66 10.75
CA LYS A 358 6.46 11.99 9.95
C LYS A 358 6.84 12.05 8.47
N GLN A 359 6.11 11.31 7.64
CA GLN A 359 6.35 11.22 6.21
C GLN A 359 5.05 11.38 5.42
N SER A 360 5.17 11.47 4.11
CA SER A 360 4.06 11.54 3.15
C SER A 360 4.24 10.44 2.13
N ILE A 361 3.16 9.81 1.71
CA ILE A 361 3.17 8.75 0.71
C ILE A 361 2.86 9.34 -0.66
N ARG A 362 3.70 9.04 -1.66
CA ARG A 362 3.48 9.43 -3.07
C ARG A 362 2.53 8.47 -3.81
N GLY A 363 1.59 7.90 -3.11
CA GLY A 363 0.58 6.97 -3.56
C GLY A 363 -0.68 7.08 -2.72
N GLY A 364 -1.54 6.08 -2.79
CA GLY A 364 -2.67 5.87 -1.91
C GLY A 364 -2.52 4.54 -1.20
N THR A 365 -3.19 4.37 -0.09
CA THR A 365 -3.24 3.15 0.72
C THR A 365 -4.66 2.89 1.17
N ASP A 366 -4.94 1.71 1.71
CA ASP A 366 -6.22 1.44 2.38
C ASP A 366 -6.48 2.47 3.49
N GLY A 367 -5.44 2.91 4.22
CA GLY A 367 -5.56 3.97 5.22
C GLY A 367 -6.10 5.28 4.67
N SER A 368 -5.65 5.68 3.49
CA SER A 368 -6.17 6.89 2.82
C SER A 368 -7.64 6.75 2.43
N ARG A 369 -8.04 5.59 1.93
CA ARG A 369 -9.41 5.32 1.52
C ARG A 369 -10.34 5.16 2.72
N LEU A 370 -9.92 4.44 3.78
CA LEU A 370 -10.65 4.34 5.04
C LEU A 370 -10.89 5.72 5.66
N SER A 371 -9.87 6.59 5.65
CA SER A 371 -9.99 7.97 6.13
C SER A 371 -11.09 8.74 5.38
N LEU A 372 -11.14 8.64 4.06
CA LEU A 372 -12.18 9.28 3.23
C LEU A 372 -13.57 8.68 3.43
N MET A 373 -13.66 7.40 3.81
CA MET A 373 -14.92 6.74 4.17
C MET A 373 -15.39 7.12 5.59
N GLY A 374 -14.61 7.91 6.33
CA GLY A 374 -14.96 8.42 7.67
C GLY A 374 -14.28 7.69 8.83
N LEU A 375 -13.33 6.81 8.59
CA LEU A 375 -12.51 6.14 9.59
C LEU A 375 -11.08 6.67 9.54
N PRO A 376 -10.69 7.68 10.36
CA PRO A 376 -9.34 8.25 10.35
C PRO A 376 -8.27 7.18 10.56
N CYS A 377 -7.36 7.01 9.57
CA CYS A 377 -6.43 5.90 9.51
C CYS A 377 -5.07 6.32 8.90
N PRO A 378 -4.09 6.76 9.71
CA PRO A 378 -2.72 6.96 9.24
C PRO A 378 -2.01 5.63 9.00
N ASN A 379 -0.91 5.66 8.25
CA ASN A 379 -0.02 4.51 8.09
C ASN A 379 1.06 4.50 9.18
N ILE A 380 1.42 3.30 9.62
CA ILE A 380 2.55 2.99 10.50
C ILE A 380 3.49 2.04 9.75
N PHE A 381 4.79 2.17 9.99
CA PHE A 381 5.81 1.31 9.40
C PHE A 381 5.60 -0.18 9.73
N ALA A 382 5.95 -1.03 8.79
CA ALA A 382 6.04 -2.49 8.93
C ALA A 382 7.50 -3.00 8.78
N GLY A 383 8.42 -2.17 8.33
CA GLY A 383 9.82 -2.57 8.12
C GLY A 383 10.03 -3.43 6.88
N GLU A 384 9.21 -3.21 5.89
CA GLU A 384 9.27 -3.77 4.54
C GLU A 384 9.94 -2.79 3.58
N HIS A 385 10.67 -3.30 2.60
CA HIS A 385 11.48 -2.47 1.72
C HIS A 385 11.58 -3.07 0.31
N ALA A 386 11.80 -2.18 -0.68
CA ALA A 386 12.02 -2.54 -2.08
C ALA A 386 10.92 -3.46 -2.65
N PHE A 387 9.69 -3.23 -2.21
CA PHE A 387 8.51 -4.01 -2.54
C PHE A 387 8.18 -3.96 -4.05
N HIS A 388 7.23 -4.80 -4.50
CA HIS A 388 6.83 -5.02 -5.89
C HIS A 388 7.93 -5.61 -6.79
N GLY A 389 9.02 -6.12 -6.22
CA GLY A 389 10.16 -6.63 -6.97
C GLY A 389 10.90 -7.80 -6.32
N LYS A 390 11.84 -8.38 -7.07
CA LYS A 390 12.64 -9.52 -6.61
C LYS A 390 13.65 -9.17 -5.53
N GLN A 391 13.94 -7.89 -5.33
CA GLN A 391 14.85 -7.38 -4.30
C GLN A 391 14.13 -6.99 -3.01
N GLU A 392 12.87 -7.34 -2.88
CA GLU A 392 12.06 -7.08 -1.69
C GLU A 392 12.66 -7.77 -0.46
N TRP A 393 12.66 -7.05 0.67
CA TRP A 393 13.20 -7.53 1.93
C TRP A 393 12.48 -6.96 3.14
N ALA A 394 12.57 -7.67 4.27
CA ALA A 394 12.07 -7.20 5.56
C ALA A 394 13.13 -7.39 6.66
N SER A 395 13.11 -6.52 7.68
CA SER A 395 13.95 -6.60 8.86
C SER A 395 13.17 -7.19 10.04
N VAL A 396 13.63 -8.31 10.59
CA VAL A 396 12.99 -8.95 11.74
C VAL A 396 12.94 -8.02 12.96
N GLN A 397 14.00 -7.26 13.20
CA GLN A 397 14.07 -6.35 14.34
C GLN A 397 13.20 -5.10 14.15
N ASP A 398 12.99 -4.65 12.92
CA ASP A 398 12.07 -3.55 12.65
C ASP A 398 10.61 -4.03 12.77
N MET A 399 10.30 -5.24 12.32
CA MET A 399 9.01 -5.88 12.59
C MET A 399 8.74 -6.03 14.09
N GLU A 400 9.73 -6.43 14.91
CA GLU A 400 9.60 -6.47 16.38
C GLU A 400 9.25 -5.10 16.98
N LYS A 401 9.84 -4.03 16.44
CA LYS A 401 9.54 -2.66 16.85
C LYS A 401 8.12 -2.25 16.44
N ALA A 402 7.64 -2.69 15.27
CA ALA A 402 6.27 -2.45 14.83
C ALA A 402 5.26 -3.15 15.74
N VAL A 403 5.49 -4.40 16.14
CA VAL A 403 4.66 -5.10 17.15
C VAL A 403 4.59 -4.29 18.45
N ASN A 404 5.73 -3.81 18.95
CA ASN A 404 5.76 -2.95 20.16
C ASN A 404 5.01 -1.64 19.96
N THR A 405 5.06 -1.05 18.77
CA THR A 405 4.31 0.17 18.43
C THR A 405 2.81 -0.09 18.47
N ILE A 406 2.32 -1.18 17.87
CA ILE A 406 0.91 -1.60 17.89
C ILE A 406 0.42 -1.74 19.34
N ILE A 407 1.17 -2.46 20.19
CA ILE A 407 0.83 -2.65 21.60
C ILE A 407 0.79 -1.31 22.33
N ASN A 408 1.77 -0.44 22.10
CA ASN A 408 1.82 0.89 22.71
C ASN A 408 0.66 1.78 22.27
N ILE A 409 0.21 1.73 21.02
CA ILE A 409 -0.97 2.46 20.55
C ILE A 409 -2.19 2.04 21.39
N ALA A 410 -2.43 0.75 21.55
CA ALA A 410 -3.56 0.22 22.33
C ALA A 410 -3.54 0.70 23.79
N VAL A 411 -2.36 0.69 24.41
CA VAL A 411 -2.16 1.17 25.79
C VAL A 411 -2.34 2.69 25.91
N ILE A 412 -1.81 3.46 24.97
CA ILE A 412 -1.91 4.93 24.99
C ILE A 412 -3.36 5.37 24.85
N TRP A 413 -4.14 4.75 23.99
CA TRP A 413 -5.57 5.05 23.89
C TRP A 413 -6.29 4.81 25.22
N GLU A 414 -5.96 3.74 25.94
CA GLU A 414 -6.52 3.48 27.29
C GLU A 414 -6.03 4.52 28.32
N GLU A 415 -4.73 4.82 28.36
CA GLU A 415 -4.17 5.79 29.30
C GLU A 415 -4.76 7.20 29.13
N LYS A 416 -5.05 7.59 27.89
CA LYS A 416 -5.59 8.93 27.54
C LYS A 416 -7.11 9.02 27.64
N SER A 417 -7.78 7.91 27.89
CA SER A 417 -9.24 7.83 28.07
C SER A 417 -9.64 7.95 29.54
N ASN A 418 -10.90 8.35 29.77
CA ASN A 418 -11.46 8.58 31.12
C ASN A 418 -12.20 7.35 31.66
#